data_f0aabf3b911342a7ff31c0e6d75b8e21
#
_entry.id   f0aabf3b911342a7ff31c0e6d75b8e21
#
_cell.length_a   1.000
_cell.length_b   1.000
_cell.length_c   1.000
_cell.angle_alpha   90.00
_cell.angle_beta   90.00
_cell.angle_gamma   90.00
#
_symmetry.space_group_name_H-M   'P 1'
#
loop_
_entity.id
_entity.type
_entity.pdbx_description
1 polymer ?
#
loop_
_entity_poly.entity_id
_entity_poly.type
_entity_poly.pdbx_seq_one_letter_code
_entity_poly.pdbx_strand_id
1 'polypeptide(L)'
;IFQYDYLNDDVTDFGDIDYDLSGKVPQALRRAIADAREGKKGAKPILVLINPPYAESGSGIGRGDENKIGVEKTRINAWMRELNLGYASKELFTQFLVRLRHEVPKAMLAMFSTLKYVNAPNFEQFRKVWQAKFLDGFVVHSRVFDGLDGDFPIGFLIWNTGQRMPILEAPVGAFDRFG
;
A
#
# COMPACT_ATOMS: atom_id res chain seq x y z
N ILE A 1 10.74 3.91 17.73
CA ILE A 1 9.83 2.81 17.31
C ILE A 1 8.58 2.94 18.16
N PHE A 2 7.41 2.80 17.54
CA PHE A 2 6.09 2.82 18.21
C PHE A 2 5.16 1.82 17.54
N GLN A 3 4.20 1.30 18.32
CA GLN A 3 3.18 0.40 17.79
C GLN A 3 2.04 1.20 17.18
N TYR A 4 1.67 0.88 15.94
CA TYR A 4 0.67 1.62 15.18
C TYR A 4 -0.13 0.69 14.27
N ASP A 5 -1.45 0.71 14.40
CA ASP A 5 -2.34 0.01 13.47
C ASP A 5 -2.59 0.91 12.27
N TYR A 6 -1.77 0.74 11.24
CA TYR A 6 -1.76 1.62 10.08
C TYR A 6 -3.09 1.65 9.30
N LEU A 7 -3.96 0.69 9.47
CA LEU A 7 -5.24 0.64 8.75
C LEU A 7 -6.43 1.16 9.57
N ASN A 8 -6.25 1.39 10.87
CA ASN A 8 -7.32 1.84 11.76
C ASN A 8 -6.96 3.06 12.61
N ASP A 9 -5.71 3.16 13.12
CA ASP A 9 -5.30 4.30 13.94
C ASP A 9 -5.31 5.60 13.11
N ASP A 10 -5.80 6.68 13.74
CA ASP A 10 -5.82 8.03 13.17
C ASP A 10 -6.60 8.19 11.85
N VAL A 11 -7.46 7.23 11.51
CA VAL A 11 -8.38 7.33 10.37
C VAL A 11 -9.75 7.72 10.88
N THR A 12 -10.30 8.84 10.39
CA THR A 12 -11.67 9.26 10.70
C THR A 12 -12.70 8.40 9.95
N ASP A 13 -13.96 8.51 10.31
CA ASP A 13 -15.05 7.82 9.61
C ASP A 13 -15.21 8.27 8.15
N PHE A 14 -14.65 9.43 7.79
CA PHE A 14 -14.64 9.96 6.43
C PHE A 14 -13.34 9.68 5.65
N GLY A 15 -12.42 8.93 6.24
CA GLY A 15 -11.14 8.57 5.62
C GLY A 15 -10.02 9.61 5.78
N ASP A 16 -10.28 10.72 6.46
CA ASP A 16 -9.24 11.71 6.76
C ASP A 16 -8.27 11.18 7.82
N ILE A 17 -7.06 11.72 7.83
CA ILE A 17 -6.03 11.38 8.80
C ILE A 17 -5.97 12.45 9.89
N ASP A 18 -6.28 12.04 11.13
CA ASP A 18 -6.20 12.88 12.33
C ASP A 18 -5.31 12.19 13.38
N TYR A 19 -4.08 12.66 13.48
CA TYR A 19 -3.08 12.10 14.40
C TYR A 19 -3.38 12.33 15.88
N ASP A 20 -4.38 13.13 16.22
CA ASP A 20 -4.76 13.35 17.61
C ASP A 20 -5.71 12.27 18.14
N LEU A 21 -6.32 11.46 17.25
CA LEU A 21 -7.19 10.36 17.64
C LEU A 21 -6.45 9.31 18.45
N SER A 22 -5.26 8.88 18.02
CA SER A 22 -4.47 7.90 18.76
C SER A 22 -3.37 8.53 19.60
N GLY A 23 -2.87 9.69 19.19
CA GLY A 23 -1.72 10.34 19.80
C GLY A 23 -0.39 9.58 19.64
N LYS A 24 -0.38 8.48 18.88
CA LYS A 24 0.79 7.56 18.76
C LYS A 24 1.88 8.08 17.86
N VAL A 25 1.53 8.83 16.81
CA VAL A 25 2.51 9.28 15.82
C VAL A 25 3.39 10.39 16.39
N PRO A 26 4.74 10.24 16.41
CA PRO A 26 5.64 11.24 16.95
C PRO A 26 5.51 12.59 16.27
N GLN A 27 5.57 13.67 17.04
CA GLN A 27 5.42 15.04 16.52
C GLN A 27 6.42 15.37 15.40
N ALA A 28 7.66 14.86 15.49
CA ALA A 28 8.66 15.05 14.45
C ALA A 28 8.24 14.44 13.11
N LEU A 29 7.59 13.27 13.14
CA LEU A 29 7.07 12.62 11.93
C LEU A 29 5.86 13.37 11.38
N ARG A 30 4.92 13.79 12.25
CA ARG A 30 3.77 14.63 11.84
C ARG A 30 4.23 15.89 11.11
N ARG A 31 5.24 16.60 11.66
CA ARG A 31 5.83 17.79 11.04
C ARG A 31 6.47 17.48 9.69
N ALA A 32 7.25 16.39 9.60
CA ALA A 32 7.90 16.01 8.35
C ALA A 32 6.86 15.70 7.24
N ILE A 33 5.77 15.01 7.58
CA ILE A 33 4.66 14.73 6.66
C ILE A 33 3.98 16.04 6.22
N ALA A 34 3.66 16.94 7.15
CA ALA A 34 3.05 18.22 6.85
C ALA A 34 3.95 19.08 5.95
N ASP A 35 5.23 19.20 6.27
CA ASP A 35 6.20 19.98 5.49
C ASP A 35 6.36 19.45 4.06
N ALA A 36 6.36 18.10 3.90
CA ALA A 36 6.42 17.46 2.60
C ALA A 36 5.13 17.68 1.79
N ARG A 37 3.95 17.61 2.43
CA ARG A 37 2.65 17.86 1.79
C ARG A 37 2.59 19.31 1.26
N GLU A 38 2.96 20.27 2.07
CA GLU A 38 2.96 21.69 1.73
C GLU A 38 4.06 22.05 0.72
N GLY A 39 5.06 21.21 0.55
CA GLY A 39 6.22 21.48 -0.31
C GLY A 39 7.10 22.60 0.23
N LYS A 40 7.24 22.69 1.55
CA LYS A 40 8.09 23.69 2.20
C LYS A 40 9.53 23.63 1.69
N LYS A 41 10.13 24.80 1.50
CA LYS A 41 11.55 24.88 1.12
C LYS A 41 12.41 24.24 2.21
N GLY A 42 13.22 23.24 1.82
CA GLY A 42 14.05 22.47 2.74
C GLY A 42 13.35 21.30 3.44
N ALA A 43 12.09 21.01 3.12
CA ALA A 43 11.43 19.79 3.57
C ALA A 43 12.25 18.56 3.17
N LYS A 44 12.46 17.65 4.11
CA LYS A 44 13.18 16.39 3.84
C LYS A 44 12.32 15.48 2.98
N PRO A 45 12.90 14.78 1.99
CA PRO A 45 12.17 13.75 1.26
C PRO A 45 11.75 12.63 2.20
N ILE A 46 10.55 12.09 2.00
CA ILE A 46 10.05 10.95 2.75
C ILE A 46 10.27 9.70 1.92
N LEU A 47 10.96 8.73 2.50
CA LEU A 47 11.10 7.38 1.99
C LEU A 47 10.23 6.44 2.82
N VAL A 48 9.35 5.71 2.15
CA VAL A 48 8.52 4.65 2.74
C VAL A 48 9.03 3.32 2.23
N LEU A 49 9.48 2.46 3.13
CA LEU A 49 9.88 1.08 2.83
C LEU A 49 8.92 0.15 3.58
N ILE A 50 8.16 -0.65 2.85
CA ILE A 50 7.14 -1.53 3.44
C ILE A 50 7.09 -2.92 2.80
N ASN A 51 6.73 -3.89 3.61
CA ASN A 51 6.34 -5.22 3.19
C ASN A 51 4.98 -5.54 3.85
N PRO A 52 3.86 -5.08 3.27
CA PRO A 52 2.55 -5.30 3.85
C PRO A 52 2.13 -6.77 3.75
N PRO A 53 1.25 -7.25 4.64
CA PRO A 53 0.74 -8.61 4.57
C PRO A 53 0.05 -8.90 3.23
N TYR A 54 0.29 -10.09 2.67
CA TYR A 54 -0.33 -10.57 1.42
C TYR A 54 -1.68 -11.25 1.67
N ALA A 55 -2.49 -10.70 2.59
CA ALA A 55 -3.81 -11.24 2.90
C ALA A 55 -4.88 -10.63 1.98
N GLU A 56 -5.78 -11.49 1.51
CA GLU A 56 -6.96 -11.15 0.74
C GLU A 56 -8.21 -11.60 1.49
N SER A 57 -9.27 -10.80 1.51
CA SER A 57 -10.56 -11.25 2.03
C SER A 57 -11.17 -12.28 1.09
N GLY A 58 -11.27 -13.52 1.54
CA GLY A 58 -11.86 -14.58 0.75
C GLY A 58 -13.40 -14.54 0.77
N SER A 59 -14.02 -14.69 -0.40
CA SER A 59 -15.44 -15.02 -0.55
C SER A 59 -15.64 -16.55 -0.52
N GLY A 60 -14.88 -17.30 0.30
CA GLY A 60 -14.87 -18.75 0.29
C GLY A 60 -15.25 -19.39 1.62
N ILE A 61 -16.27 -20.21 1.61
CA ILE A 61 -16.57 -21.22 2.65
C ILE A 61 -15.47 -22.29 2.56
N GLY A 62 -14.31 -22.02 3.20
CA GLY A 62 -13.18 -22.96 3.19
C GLY A 62 -12.41 -22.92 4.51
N ARG A 63 -12.07 -24.09 5.03
CA ARG A 63 -11.26 -24.29 6.23
C ARG A 63 -9.91 -23.54 6.07
N GLY A 64 -9.63 -22.56 6.93
CA GLY A 64 -8.35 -21.86 7.03
C GLY A 64 -8.42 -20.33 7.00
N ASP A 65 -9.60 -19.74 7.01
CA ASP A 65 -9.79 -18.30 6.75
C ASP A 65 -9.74 -17.38 7.99
N GLU A 66 -9.31 -17.84 9.15
CA GLU A 66 -9.23 -16.99 10.37
C GLU A 66 -8.35 -15.77 10.15
N ASN A 67 -7.30 -15.86 9.35
CA ASN A 67 -6.40 -14.74 9.05
C ASN A 67 -6.98 -13.71 8.06
N LYS A 68 -8.12 -13.99 7.42
CA LYS A 68 -8.73 -13.11 6.40
C LYS A 68 -9.93 -12.31 6.92
N ILE A 69 -10.47 -12.67 8.07
CA ILE A 69 -11.68 -12.06 8.65
C ILE A 69 -11.49 -10.57 8.95
N GLY A 70 -10.26 -10.12 9.24
CA GLY A 70 -9.95 -8.73 9.56
C GLY A 70 -9.83 -7.78 8.36
N VAL A 71 -9.57 -8.30 7.14
CA VAL A 71 -9.23 -7.48 5.97
C VAL A 71 -10.36 -6.52 5.56
N GLU A 72 -11.61 -6.93 5.69
CA GLU A 72 -12.78 -6.11 5.34
C GLU A 72 -13.29 -5.22 6.48
N LYS A 73 -12.67 -5.28 7.66
CA LYS A 73 -13.12 -4.55 8.85
C LYS A 73 -12.27 -3.33 9.20
N THR A 74 -11.33 -2.96 8.33
CA THR A 74 -10.50 -1.78 8.56
C THR A 74 -11.23 -0.49 8.18
N ARG A 75 -10.88 0.62 8.80
CA ARG A 75 -11.40 1.95 8.45
C ARG A 75 -11.01 2.34 7.03
N ILE A 76 -9.79 1.98 6.60
CA ILE A 76 -9.34 2.20 5.22
C ILE A 76 -10.17 1.40 4.22
N ASN A 77 -10.56 0.15 4.54
CA ASN A 77 -11.44 -0.63 3.68
C ASN A 77 -12.80 0.06 3.49
N ALA A 78 -13.40 0.56 4.58
CA ALA A 78 -14.66 1.29 4.52
C ALA A 78 -14.55 2.50 3.59
N TRP A 79 -13.50 3.30 3.75
CA TRP A 79 -13.24 4.44 2.88
C TRP A 79 -12.99 4.05 1.40
N MET A 80 -12.24 2.97 1.15
CA MET A 80 -12.04 2.47 -0.22
C MET A 80 -13.34 2.04 -0.90
N ARG A 81 -14.31 1.54 -0.15
CA ARG A 81 -15.66 1.20 -0.67
C ARG A 81 -16.43 2.46 -1.08
N GLU A 82 -16.36 3.52 -0.27
CA GLU A 82 -16.96 4.83 -0.62
C GLU A 82 -16.34 5.43 -1.88
N LEU A 83 -15.03 5.24 -2.07
CA LEU A 83 -14.31 5.62 -3.29
C LEU A 83 -14.58 4.69 -4.49
N ASN A 84 -15.40 3.65 -4.34
CA ASN A 84 -15.71 2.66 -5.37
C ASN A 84 -14.47 1.98 -5.99
N LEU A 85 -13.46 1.67 -5.16
CA LEU A 85 -12.22 1.05 -5.64
C LEU A 85 -12.34 -0.45 -5.92
N GLY A 86 -13.56 -1.00 -5.81
CA GLY A 86 -13.90 -2.34 -6.27
C GLY A 86 -13.11 -3.43 -5.55
N TYR A 87 -12.56 -4.35 -6.34
CA TYR A 87 -11.85 -5.51 -5.82
C TYR A 87 -10.61 -5.16 -4.98
N ALA A 88 -9.96 -4.02 -5.28
CA ALA A 88 -8.77 -3.60 -4.55
C ALA A 88 -9.00 -3.42 -3.05
N SER A 89 -10.22 -3.09 -2.62
CA SER A 89 -10.54 -2.96 -1.20
C SER A 89 -10.40 -4.29 -0.41
N LYS A 90 -10.43 -5.43 -1.11
CA LYS A 90 -10.28 -6.75 -0.52
C LYS A 90 -8.84 -7.18 -0.25
N GLU A 91 -7.87 -6.43 -0.73
CA GLU A 91 -6.45 -6.73 -0.57
C GLU A 91 -5.82 -5.81 0.48
N LEU A 92 -5.14 -6.37 1.49
CA LEU A 92 -4.53 -5.56 2.54
C LEU A 92 -3.48 -4.59 1.98
N PHE A 93 -2.60 -5.06 1.10
CA PHE A 93 -1.54 -4.21 0.57
C PHE A 93 -2.06 -2.96 -0.16
N THR A 94 -3.21 -3.04 -0.84
CA THR A 94 -3.81 -1.86 -1.48
C THR A 94 -4.43 -0.89 -0.49
N GLN A 95 -4.90 -1.37 0.65
CA GLN A 95 -5.34 -0.50 1.75
C GLN A 95 -4.15 0.32 2.27
N PHE A 96 -2.97 -0.28 2.41
CA PHE A 96 -1.73 0.47 2.73
C PHE A 96 -1.42 1.51 1.65
N LEU A 97 -1.51 1.15 0.37
CA LEU A 97 -1.25 2.07 -0.74
C LEU A 97 -2.20 3.27 -0.75
N VAL A 98 -3.51 3.03 -0.55
CA VAL A 98 -4.51 4.10 -0.53
C VAL A 98 -4.22 5.06 0.62
N ARG A 99 -3.99 4.55 1.83
CA ARG A 99 -3.64 5.39 2.96
C ARG A 99 -2.36 6.17 2.72
N LEU A 100 -1.29 5.51 2.28
CA LEU A 100 -0.01 6.17 1.99
C LEU A 100 -0.17 7.30 0.97
N ARG A 101 -0.95 7.05 -0.09
CA ARG A 101 -1.23 8.05 -1.12
C ARG A 101 -1.94 9.28 -0.56
N HIS A 102 -2.84 9.08 0.39
CA HIS A 102 -3.58 10.15 1.05
C HIS A 102 -2.72 10.85 2.10
N GLU A 103 -2.06 10.09 2.98
CA GLU A 103 -1.29 10.61 4.12
C GLU A 103 0.03 11.26 3.70
N VAL A 104 0.76 10.64 2.76
CA VAL A 104 2.09 11.07 2.32
C VAL A 104 2.15 11.17 0.79
N PRO A 105 1.45 12.15 0.20
CA PRO A 105 1.26 12.23 -1.26
C PRO A 105 2.53 12.50 -2.06
N LYS A 106 3.62 12.90 -1.40
CA LYS A 106 4.91 13.23 -2.04
C LYS A 106 6.03 12.39 -1.42
N ALA A 107 5.97 11.07 -1.59
CA ALA A 107 6.97 10.15 -1.05
C ALA A 107 7.64 9.34 -2.17
N MET A 108 8.83 8.82 -1.86
CA MET A 108 9.39 7.67 -2.54
C MET A 108 8.91 6.43 -1.80
N LEU A 109 8.17 5.56 -2.47
CA LEU A 109 7.65 4.32 -1.92
C LEU A 109 8.39 3.14 -2.52
N ALA A 110 8.99 2.31 -1.68
CA ALA A 110 9.56 1.02 -2.03
C ALA A 110 8.77 -0.08 -1.32
N MET A 111 8.17 -0.98 -2.06
CA MET A 111 7.23 -1.94 -1.51
C MET A 111 7.36 -3.32 -2.13
N PHE A 112 7.37 -4.35 -1.27
CA PHE A 112 7.07 -5.72 -1.69
C PHE A 112 5.55 -5.93 -1.77
N SER A 113 5.09 -6.50 -2.88
CA SER A 113 3.68 -6.85 -3.06
C SER A 113 3.45 -7.84 -4.19
N THR A 114 2.25 -8.39 -4.26
CA THR A 114 1.79 -9.04 -5.49
C THR A 114 1.65 -8.00 -6.61
N LEU A 115 1.75 -8.42 -7.86
CA LEU A 115 1.67 -7.51 -9.02
C LEU A 115 0.24 -7.17 -9.44
N LYS A 116 -0.77 -7.64 -8.71
CA LYS A 116 -2.19 -7.47 -9.07
C LYS A 116 -2.58 -6.02 -9.38
N TYR A 117 -2.09 -5.06 -8.56
CA TYR A 117 -2.44 -3.64 -8.75
C TYR A 117 -1.83 -3.04 -10.02
N VAL A 118 -0.76 -3.63 -10.55
CA VAL A 118 -0.10 -3.16 -11.79
C VAL A 118 -0.83 -3.70 -13.01
N ASN A 119 -1.17 -4.99 -13.05
CA ASN A 119 -1.57 -5.68 -14.27
C ASN A 119 -2.93 -6.37 -14.24
N ALA A 120 -3.53 -6.66 -13.08
CA ALA A 120 -4.79 -7.39 -13.04
C ALA A 120 -5.98 -6.53 -13.49
N PRO A 121 -6.89 -7.07 -14.34
CA PRO A 121 -8.05 -6.31 -14.85
C PRO A 121 -8.98 -5.80 -13.75
N ASN A 122 -9.20 -6.57 -12.69
CA ASN A 122 -10.05 -6.21 -11.56
C ASN A 122 -9.49 -5.08 -10.67
N PHE A 123 -8.29 -4.57 -10.96
CA PHE A 123 -7.68 -3.40 -10.32
C PHE A 123 -7.77 -2.12 -11.17
N GLU A 124 -8.50 -2.12 -12.26
CA GLU A 124 -8.60 -0.95 -13.14
C GLU A 124 -9.07 0.31 -12.40
N GLN A 125 -10.10 0.19 -11.55
CA GLN A 125 -10.60 1.34 -10.79
C GLN A 125 -9.55 1.86 -9.80
N PHE A 126 -8.82 0.97 -9.16
CA PHE A 126 -7.71 1.34 -8.29
C PHE A 126 -6.63 2.11 -9.04
N ARG A 127 -6.23 1.67 -10.26
CA ARG A 127 -5.23 2.36 -11.07
C ARG A 127 -5.64 3.76 -11.53
N LYS A 128 -6.93 4.08 -11.57
CA LYS A 128 -7.41 5.44 -11.84
C LYS A 128 -7.08 6.40 -10.70
N VAL A 129 -7.04 5.89 -9.47
CA VAL A 129 -6.72 6.65 -8.26
C VAL A 129 -5.24 6.56 -7.92
N TRP A 130 -4.67 5.35 -7.95
CA TRP A 130 -3.26 5.12 -7.74
C TRP A 130 -2.47 5.51 -8.98
N GLN A 131 -2.00 6.75 -9.00
CA GLN A 131 -1.14 7.30 -10.04
C GLN A 131 0.18 7.71 -9.41
N ALA A 132 1.26 7.06 -9.83
CA ALA A 132 2.61 7.33 -9.35
C ALA A 132 3.61 7.01 -10.47
N LYS A 133 4.71 7.76 -10.51
CA LYS A 133 5.78 7.46 -11.47
C LYS A 133 6.52 6.22 -11.01
N PHE A 134 6.57 5.20 -11.85
CA PHE A 134 7.47 4.07 -11.66
C PHE A 134 8.91 4.53 -11.80
N LEU A 135 9.78 4.11 -10.87
CA LEU A 135 11.20 4.45 -10.89
C LEU A 135 12.06 3.26 -11.23
N ASP A 136 11.88 2.16 -10.50
CA ASP A 136 12.69 0.95 -10.65
C ASP A 136 12.02 -0.21 -9.90
N GLY A 137 12.53 -1.43 -10.08
CA GLY A 137 12.06 -2.58 -9.33
C GLY A 137 12.58 -3.90 -9.88
N PHE A 138 12.24 -4.95 -9.16
CA PHE A 138 12.51 -6.32 -9.58
C PHE A 138 11.37 -7.24 -9.13
N VAL A 139 11.33 -8.42 -9.73
CA VAL A 139 10.36 -9.47 -9.42
C VAL A 139 11.11 -10.72 -9.01
N VAL A 140 10.63 -11.34 -7.94
CA VAL A 140 11.13 -12.63 -7.44
C VAL A 140 9.99 -13.63 -7.32
N HIS A 141 10.32 -14.89 -7.23
CA HIS A 141 9.35 -15.94 -6.97
C HIS A 141 8.91 -15.92 -5.48
N SER A 142 7.63 -16.19 -5.19
CA SER A 142 7.08 -16.20 -3.81
C SER A 142 7.86 -17.10 -2.85
N ARG A 143 8.41 -18.21 -3.34
CA ARG A 143 9.18 -19.17 -2.53
C ARG A 143 10.55 -18.68 -2.05
N VAL A 144 10.95 -17.47 -2.43
CA VAL A 144 12.11 -16.78 -1.83
C VAL A 144 11.80 -16.32 -0.40
N PHE A 145 10.51 -16.20 -0.07
CA PHE A 145 10.06 -15.79 1.26
C PHE A 145 9.58 -16.98 2.07
N ASP A 146 10.11 -17.14 3.28
CA ASP A 146 9.66 -18.16 4.21
C ASP A 146 8.18 -17.95 4.58
N GLY A 147 7.42 -19.06 4.61
CA GLY A 147 6.01 -19.03 5.03
C GLY A 147 5.03 -18.55 3.96
N LEU A 148 5.46 -18.37 2.72
CA LEU A 148 4.56 -18.12 1.60
C LEU A 148 4.32 -19.42 0.80
N ASP A 149 3.08 -19.90 0.85
CA ASP A 149 2.63 -21.00 0.03
C ASP A 149 2.14 -20.50 -1.33
N GLY A 150 2.42 -21.28 -2.38
CA GLY A 150 1.99 -20.97 -3.74
C GLY A 150 3.12 -20.53 -4.67
N ASP A 151 2.79 -20.49 -5.96
CA ASP A 151 3.72 -20.15 -7.05
C ASP A 151 3.21 -18.86 -7.73
N PHE A 152 3.68 -17.71 -7.26
CA PHE A 152 3.30 -16.41 -7.82
C PHE A 152 4.46 -15.40 -7.74
N PRO A 153 4.48 -14.39 -8.62
CA PRO A 153 5.49 -13.35 -8.59
C PRO A 153 5.23 -12.35 -7.45
N ILE A 154 6.30 -11.95 -6.76
CA ILE A 154 6.32 -10.81 -5.84
C ILE A 154 7.23 -9.76 -6.42
N GLY A 155 6.72 -8.54 -6.56
CA GLY A 155 7.50 -7.40 -6.99
C GLY A 155 8.02 -6.58 -5.82
N PHE A 156 9.27 -6.17 -5.89
CA PHE A 156 9.78 -5.02 -5.16
C PHE A 156 9.78 -3.83 -6.08
N LEU A 157 8.79 -2.96 -5.96
CA LEU A 157 8.59 -1.85 -6.88
C LEU A 157 8.78 -0.51 -6.17
N ILE A 158 9.48 0.40 -6.86
CA ILE A 158 9.82 1.73 -6.35
C ILE A 158 9.04 2.78 -7.14
N TRP A 159 8.30 3.61 -6.43
CA TRP A 159 7.40 4.62 -6.96
C TRP A 159 7.70 6.01 -6.41
N ASN A 160 7.59 7.02 -7.25
CA ASN A 160 7.50 8.41 -6.81
C ASN A 160 6.03 8.84 -6.79
N THR A 161 5.43 8.93 -5.61
CA THR A 161 4.02 9.30 -5.45
C THR A 161 3.77 10.80 -5.65
N GLY A 162 4.83 11.62 -5.63
CA GLY A 162 4.76 13.05 -5.93
C GLY A 162 4.55 13.37 -7.41
N GLN A 163 4.78 12.41 -8.29
CA GLN A 163 4.55 12.54 -9.73
C GLN A 163 3.38 11.64 -10.15
N ARG A 164 2.23 12.26 -10.47
CA ARG A 164 1.05 11.52 -10.93
C ARG A 164 1.23 11.08 -12.37
N MET A 165 1.35 9.76 -12.55
CA MET A 165 1.42 9.14 -13.88
C MET A 165 0.57 7.87 -13.87
N PRO A 166 -0.20 7.60 -14.93
CA PRO A 166 -0.86 6.31 -15.07
C PRO A 166 0.19 5.20 -15.21
N ILE A 167 -0.11 4.04 -14.66
CA ILE A 167 0.75 2.86 -14.83
C ILE A 167 0.49 2.29 -16.22
N LEU A 168 1.38 2.56 -17.16
CA LEU A 168 1.36 2.01 -18.52
C LEU A 168 2.34 0.84 -18.62
N GLU A 169 3.52 1.02 -18.05
CA GLU A 169 4.61 0.07 -18.07
C GLU A 169 5.37 0.13 -16.73
N ALA A 170 5.91 -1.01 -16.32
CA ALA A 170 6.83 -1.11 -15.19
C ALA A 170 7.95 -2.11 -15.59
N PRO A 171 8.99 -1.65 -16.32
CA PRO A 171 10.11 -2.49 -16.70
C PRO A 171 10.86 -2.96 -15.48
N VAL A 172 10.96 -4.27 -15.26
CA VAL A 172 11.58 -4.87 -14.07
C VAL A 172 12.51 -6.00 -14.45
N GLY A 173 13.57 -6.18 -13.66
CA GLY A 173 14.34 -7.41 -13.67
C GLY A 173 13.54 -8.54 -13.04
N ALA A 174 13.65 -9.75 -13.59
CA ALA A 174 13.02 -10.93 -13.02
C ALA A 174 14.10 -11.92 -12.57
N PHE A 175 13.99 -12.39 -11.35
CA PHE A 175 14.87 -13.39 -10.77
C PHE A 175 14.05 -14.64 -10.46
N ASP A 176 14.55 -15.78 -10.87
CA ASP A 176 13.93 -17.04 -10.47
C ASP A 176 14.31 -17.43 -9.03
N ARG A 177 13.87 -18.63 -8.59
CA ARG A 177 14.15 -19.11 -7.23
C ARG A 177 15.62 -19.47 -6.97
N PHE A 178 16.46 -19.40 -7.99
CA PHE A 178 17.88 -19.71 -7.90
C PHE A 178 18.77 -18.45 -8.04
N GLY A 179 18.20 -17.29 -8.34
CA GLY A 179 18.87 -15.99 -8.50
C GLY A 179 19.18 -15.59 -9.92
#